data_e20a3ed9b81beb73a3fc9838ca63837f
#
_entry.id   e20a3ed9b81beb73a3fc9838ca63837f
#
_cell.length_a   1.000
_cell.length_b   1.000
_cell.length_c   1.000
_cell.angle_alpha   90.00
_cell.angle_beta   90.00
_cell.angle_gamma   90.00
#
_symmetry.space_group_name_H-M   'P 1'
#
loop_
_entity.id
_entity.type
_entity.pdbx_description
1 polymer ?
#
loop_
_entity_poly.entity_id
_entity_poly.type
_entity_poly.pdbx_seq_one_letter_code
_entity_poly.pdbx_strand_id
1 'polypeptide(L)'
;MTHIHVIHENAAWLDPLADALDRQGLPWRDWFLDRGVFDLSRPPPAGVFYNRMSASSHTRDHRFAAELTAAVLAWLERYGRRVVNGSRALDLEISKARQYAALEAAGIRTPNTFLVAGKELLLAAARQHFAAGAFVLKPNRGGKGLGVRLFYTLDALGDYIDGLDYEPPVDGLHLLQEYVRARVPLITRAEFIGGRFMYAVEVDTSDGFELCPADACAVGDAACPATEGPRAKFTIVDDIDAGLKRRYEAFLSANRIDVAGIEFVADNDGAIYTYDVNTNTNYNPNAEALAGRSAMTTLACYLGKELERLSRRRDAAD
;
A
#
# COMPACT_ATOMS: atom_id res chain seq x y z
N MET A 1 -7.79 26.52 -16.27
CA MET A 1 -6.55 25.70 -16.19
C MET A 1 -6.89 24.34 -15.61
N THR A 2 -6.33 23.29 -16.17
CA THR A 2 -6.39 21.92 -15.62
C THR A 2 -5.29 21.72 -14.59
N HIS A 3 -5.59 20.98 -13.50
CA HIS A 3 -4.65 20.76 -12.41
C HIS A 3 -4.48 19.27 -12.14
N ILE A 4 -3.40 18.92 -11.48
CA ILE A 4 -3.25 17.64 -10.79
C ILE A 4 -3.90 17.81 -9.41
N HIS A 5 -4.94 17.04 -9.11
CA HIS A 5 -5.59 17.01 -7.80
C HIS A 5 -5.08 15.82 -7.02
N VAL A 6 -4.41 16.05 -5.88
CA VAL A 6 -3.88 14.97 -5.04
C VAL A 6 -4.84 14.69 -3.90
N ILE A 7 -5.54 13.56 -3.98
CA ILE A 7 -6.50 13.09 -2.99
C ILE A 7 -5.75 12.37 -1.88
N HIS A 8 -5.87 12.82 -0.64
CA HIS A 8 -5.21 12.21 0.52
C HIS A 8 -5.93 12.57 1.83
N GLU A 9 -5.48 12.02 2.95
CA GLU A 9 -5.92 12.35 4.31
C GLU A 9 -4.75 12.54 5.29
N ASN A 10 -3.52 12.65 4.77
CA ASN A 10 -2.32 12.86 5.58
C ASN A 10 -1.39 13.87 4.90
N ALA A 11 -1.35 15.08 5.45
CA ALA A 11 -0.56 16.18 4.89
C ALA A 11 0.94 15.88 4.91
N ALA A 12 1.46 15.30 6.00
CA ALA A 12 2.89 14.97 6.10
C ALA A 12 3.38 14.00 5.01
N TRP A 13 2.49 13.14 4.49
CA TRP A 13 2.81 12.24 3.39
C TRP A 13 2.68 12.90 2.01
N LEU A 14 2.03 14.06 1.95
CA LEU A 14 1.93 14.85 0.73
C LEU A 14 3.20 15.67 0.46
N ASP A 15 3.84 16.20 1.50
CA ASP A 15 4.95 17.15 1.38
C ASP A 15 6.04 16.75 0.36
N PRO A 16 6.58 15.51 0.36
CA PRO A 16 7.61 15.13 -0.61
C PRO A 16 7.14 15.15 -2.07
N LEU A 17 5.86 14.85 -2.32
CA LEU A 17 5.28 14.93 -3.65
C LEU A 17 4.97 16.37 -4.04
N ALA A 18 4.45 17.18 -3.11
CA ALA A 18 4.21 18.61 -3.31
C ALA A 18 5.49 19.33 -3.77
N ASP A 19 6.59 19.11 -3.03
CA ASP A 19 7.91 19.62 -3.39
C ASP A 19 8.38 19.19 -4.79
N ALA A 20 8.08 17.94 -5.18
CA ALA A 20 8.47 17.43 -6.48
C ALA A 20 7.61 18.04 -7.61
N LEU A 21 6.31 18.25 -7.38
CA LEU A 21 5.42 18.93 -8.32
C LEU A 21 5.80 20.39 -8.49
N ASP A 22 6.09 21.10 -7.40
CA ASP A 22 6.51 22.51 -7.42
C ASP A 22 7.85 22.70 -8.14
N ARG A 23 8.84 21.84 -7.87
CA ARG A 23 10.13 21.87 -8.57
C ARG A 23 10.00 21.69 -10.09
N GLN A 24 8.96 20.98 -10.54
CA GLN A 24 8.68 20.79 -11.97
C GLN A 24 7.74 21.84 -12.54
N GLY A 25 7.27 22.81 -11.72
CA GLY A 25 6.35 23.86 -12.15
C GLY A 25 4.98 23.34 -12.58
N LEU A 26 4.57 22.17 -12.06
CA LEU A 26 3.30 21.53 -12.41
C LEU A 26 2.15 22.18 -11.64
N PRO A 27 1.02 22.53 -12.30
CA PRO A 27 -0.14 23.06 -11.60
C PRO A 27 -0.84 21.93 -10.82
N TRP A 28 -0.84 22.02 -9.52
CA TRP A 28 -1.47 21.03 -8.65
C TRP A 28 -2.34 21.66 -7.57
N ARG A 29 -3.18 20.84 -6.94
CA ARG A 29 -4.05 21.19 -5.83
C ARG A 29 -4.11 20.07 -4.82
N ASP A 30 -3.99 20.43 -3.55
CA ASP A 30 -4.30 19.60 -2.42
C ASP A 30 -5.82 19.32 -2.37
N TRP A 31 -6.17 18.06 -2.17
CA TRP A 31 -7.54 17.62 -1.98
C TRP A 31 -7.65 16.70 -0.77
N PHE A 32 -7.61 17.31 0.40
CA PHE A 32 -7.71 16.60 1.69
C PHE A 32 -9.13 16.07 1.88
N LEU A 33 -9.31 14.74 1.98
CA LEU A 33 -10.60 14.08 2.09
C LEU A 33 -10.75 13.33 3.42
N ASP A 34 -11.08 14.05 4.49
CA ASP A 34 -11.55 13.49 5.76
C ASP A 34 -13.05 13.72 5.96
N ARG A 35 -13.57 14.82 5.42
CA ARG A 35 -14.95 15.29 5.47
C ARG A 35 -15.24 16.21 4.28
N GLY A 36 -16.51 16.51 4.05
CA GLY A 36 -16.88 17.48 3.02
C GLY A 36 -18.31 17.30 2.51
N VAL A 37 -18.71 18.24 1.65
CA VAL A 37 -20.00 18.20 0.92
C VAL A 37 -19.68 18.24 -0.56
N PHE A 38 -20.18 17.26 -1.30
CA PHE A 38 -19.95 17.09 -2.74
C PHE A 38 -21.28 17.06 -3.47
N ASP A 39 -21.45 17.95 -4.45
CA ASP A 39 -22.59 17.93 -5.35
C ASP A 39 -22.35 16.91 -6.47
N LEU A 40 -22.80 15.68 -6.24
CA LEU A 40 -22.62 14.58 -7.19
C LEU A 40 -23.46 14.73 -8.46
N SER A 41 -24.38 15.71 -8.52
CA SER A 41 -25.19 15.98 -9.70
C SER A 41 -24.44 16.79 -10.77
N ARG A 42 -23.39 17.49 -10.40
CA ARG A 42 -22.58 18.34 -11.27
C ARG A 42 -21.25 17.68 -11.66
N PRO A 43 -20.69 18.06 -12.82
CA PRO A 43 -19.37 17.57 -13.20
C PRO A 43 -18.29 18.06 -12.23
N PRO A 44 -17.35 17.19 -11.84
CA PRO A 44 -16.19 17.57 -11.04
C PRO A 44 -15.24 18.48 -11.83
N PRO A 45 -14.30 19.15 -11.14
CA PRO A 45 -13.27 19.97 -11.78
C PRO A 45 -12.58 19.22 -12.92
N ALA A 46 -12.04 19.96 -13.88
CA ALA A 46 -11.20 19.39 -14.92
C ALA A 46 -9.79 19.17 -14.38
N GLY A 47 -9.21 17.98 -14.65
CA GLY A 47 -7.85 17.67 -14.21
C GLY A 47 -7.55 16.19 -14.21
N VAL A 48 -6.36 15.87 -13.74
CA VAL A 48 -5.90 14.53 -13.38
C VAL A 48 -6.01 14.40 -11.87
N PHE A 49 -6.57 13.29 -11.41
CA PHE A 49 -6.74 13.03 -9.98
C PHE A 49 -5.80 11.88 -9.59
N TYR A 50 -4.99 12.10 -8.56
CA TYR A 50 -4.15 11.06 -7.99
C TYR A 50 -4.63 10.69 -6.61
N ASN A 51 -5.12 9.47 -6.46
CA ASN A 51 -5.62 8.96 -5.20
C ASN A 51 -4.48 8.37 -4.37
N ARG A 52 -4.30 8.93 -3.17
CA ARG A 52 -3.38 8.50 -2.11
C ARG A 52 -4.11 8.21 -0.81
N MET A 53 -5.36 7.79 -0.85
CA MET A 53 -6.10 7.40 0.35
C MET A 53 -5.46 6.16 0.98
N SER A 54 -5.24 6.21 2.29
CA SER A 54 -4.60 5.14 3.04
C SER A 54 -5.61 4.20 3.70
N ALA A 55 -5.33 2.89 3.68
CA ALA A 55 -6.06 1.90 4.46
C ALA A 55 -6.02 2.18 5.98
N SER A 56 -4.99 2.88 6.46
CA SER A 56 -4.81 3.21 7.88
C SER A 56 -5.37 4.58 8.30
N SER A 57 -6.18 5.24 7.47
CA SER A 57 -6.76 6.55 7.77
C SER A 57 -7.49 6.63 9.12
N HIS A 58 -8.15 5.54 9.51
CA HIS A 58 -8.85 5.42 10.80
C HIS A 58 -7.94 5.56 12.03
N THR A 59 -6.63 5.32 11.92
CA THR A 59 -5.68 5.48 13.02
C THR A 59 -5.25 6.94 13.26
N ARG A 60 -5.75 7.86 12.43
CA ARG A 60 -5.53 9.32 12.49
C ARG A 60 -6.85 10.08 12.63
N ASP A 61 -7.87 9.45 13.24
CA ASP A 61 -9.23 10.00 13.43
C ASP A 61 -10.01 10.27 12.13
N HIS A 62 -9.51 9.77 10.98
CA HIS A 62 -10.18 9.89 9.69
C HIS A 62 -10.94 8.59 9.35
N ARG A 63 -11.82 8.17 10.27
CA ARG A 63 -12.51 6.86 10.23
C ARG A 63 -13.22 6.56 8.91
N PHE A 64 -13.85 7.56 8.32
CA PHE A 64 -14.68 7.41 7.12
C PHE A 64 -14.03 7.97 5.85
N ALA A 65 -12.77 8.36 5.90
CA ALA A 65 -12.07 8.97 4.77
C ALA A 65 -12.02 8.04 3.53
N ALA A 66 -11.83 6.74 3.74
CA ALA A 66 -11.79 5.78 2.63
C ALA A 66 -13.18 5.60 1.99
N GLU A 67 -14.26 5.56 2.76
CA GLU A 67 -15.63 5.48 2.27
C GLU A 67 -16.02 6.75 1.50
N LEU A 68 -15.66 7.93 2.02
CA LEU A 68 -15.85 9.21 1.33
C LEU A 68 -15.06 9.23 0.02
N THR A 69 -13.80 8.80 0.06
CA THR A 69 -12.95 8.73 -1.14
C THR A 69 -13.54 7.78 -2.18
N ALA A 70 -14.06 6.61 -1.78
CA ALA A 70 -14.70 5.68 -2.71
C ALA A 70 -15.88 6.34 -3.45
N ALA A 71 -16.71 7.10 -2.74
CA ALA A 71 -17.83 7.84 -3.35
C ALA A 71 -17.34 8.94 -4.31
N VAL A 72 -16.29 9.67 -3.92
CA VAL A 72 -15.68 10.72 -4.75
C VAL A 72 -15.04 10.13 -6.01
N LEU A 73 -14.32 9.00 -5.89
CA LEU A 73 -13.72 8.33 -7.05
C LEU A 73 -14.78 7.85 -8.03
N ALA A 74 -15.88 7.26 -7.55
CA ALA A 74 -17.00 6.84 -8.41
C ALA A 74 -17.63 8.03 -9.14
N TRP A 75 -17.75 9.18 -8.47
CA TRP A 75 -18.22 10.42 -9.11
C TRP A 75 -17.25 10.92 -10.19
N LEU A 76 -15.95 10.95 -9.92
CA LEU A 76 -14.92 11.34 -10.88
C LEU A 76 -14.95 10.43 -12.13
N GLU A 77 -15.01 9.11 -11.91
CA GLU A 77 -15.02 8.10 -12.98
C GLU A 77 -16.30 8.17 -13.82
N ARG A 78 -17.47 8.42 -13.19
CA ARG A 78 -18.73 8.65 -13.90
C ARG A 78 -18.64 9.78 -14.91
N TYR A 79 -17.88 10.83 -14.58
CA TYR A 79 -17.69 11.98 -15.48
C TYR A 79 -16.43 11.86 -16.36
N GLY A 80 -15.85 10.66 -16.47
CA GLY A 80 -14.72 10.37 -17.35
C GLY A 80 -13.44 11.10 -16.96
N ARG A 81 -13.26 11.46 -15.69
CA ARG A 81 -12.01 12.07 -15.22
C ARG A 81 -10.89 11.04 -15.21
N ARG A 82 -9.67 11.48 -15.55
CA ARG A 82 -8.48 10.64 -15.40
C ARG A 82 -8.14 10.53 -13.91
N VAL A 83 -8.30 9.34 -13.36
CA VAL A 83 -7.92 9.03 -11.98
C VAL A 83 -6.74 8.05 -12.02
N VAL A 84 -5.63 8.43 -11.42
CA VAL A 84 -4.47 7.57 -11.11
C VAL A 84 -4.79 6.87 -9.79
N ASN A 85 -4.73 5.55 -9.77
CA ASN A 85 -5.19 4.72 -8.67
C ASN A 85 -6.66 4.96 -8.31
N GLY A 86 -7.56 4.70 -9.26
CA GLY A 86 -9.01 4.89 -9.12
C GLY A 86 -9.69 3.93 -8.15
N SER A 87 -11.00 3.76 -8.32
CA SER A 87 -11.85 2.96 -7.41
C SER A 87 -11.33 1.54 -7.21
N ARG A 88 -10.83 0.88 -8.27
CA ARG A 88 -10.30 -0.47 -8.16
C ARG A 88 -9.01 -0.54 -7.32
N ALA A 89 -8.13 0.45 -7.44
CA ALA A 89 -6.94 0.54 -6.62
C ALA A 89 -7.30 0.73 -5.14
N LEU A 90 -8.26 1.63 -4.85
CA LEU A 90 -8.75 1.84 -3.49
C LEU A 90 -9.40 0.57 -2.90
N ASP A 91 -10.18 -0.15 -3.69
CA ASP A 91 -10.78 -1.44 -3.28
C ASP A 91 -9.73 -2.44 -2.77
N LEU A 92 -8.58 -2.49 -3.45
CA LEU A 92 -7.48 -3.38 -3.07
C LEU A 92 -6.65 -2.82 -1.92
N GLU A 93 -6.50 -1.50 -1.83
CA GLU A 93 -5.81 -0.83 -0.72
C GLU A 93 -6.49 -1.12 0.63
N ILE A 94 -7.82 -1.01 0.68
CA ILE A 94 -8.58 -1.10 1.93
C ILE A 94 -9.01 -2.53 2.31
N SER A 95 -8.68 -3.55 1.50
CA SER A 95 -9.06 -4.94 1.78
C SER A 95 -8.01 -5.93 1.30
N LYS A 96 -7.24 -6.46 2.24
CA LYS A 96 -6.25 -7.51 1.96
C LYS A 96 -6.90 -8.81 1.44
N ALA A 97 -8.11 -9.13 1.88
CA ALA A 97 -8.84 -10.28 1.35
C ALA A 97 -9.15 -10.15 -0.15
N ARG A 98 -9.59 -8.95 -0.60
CA ARG A 98 -9.80 -8.67 -2.03
C ARG A 98 -8.48 -8.64 -2.80
N GLN A 99 -7.43 -8.13 -2.17
CA GLN A 99 -6.09 -8.09 -2.74
C GLN A 99 -5.55 -9.49 -3.02
N TYR A 100 -5.66 -10.42 -2.05
CA TYR A 100 -5.22 -11.80 -2.23
C TYR A 100 -6.02 -12.53 -3.31
N ALA A 101 -7.34 -12.39 -3.31
CA ALA A 101 -8.16 -12.97 -4.37
C ALA A 101 -7.76 -12.46 -5.76
N ALA A 102 -7.40 -11.18 -5.89
CA ALA A 102 -6.95 -10.60 -7.15
C ALA A 102 -5.53 -11.06 -7.54
N LEU A 103 -4.62 -11.20 -6.58
CA LEU A 103 -3.26 -11.73 -6.81
C LEU A 103 -3.30 -13.18 -7.28
N GLU A 104 -4.06 -14.04 -6.60
CA GLU A 104 -4.21 -15.45 -6.94
C GLU A 104 -4.87 -15.64 -8.30
N ALA A 105 -5.90 -14.85 -8.63
CA ALA A 105 -6.52 -14.84 -9.96
C ALA A 105 -5.54 -14.46 -11.08
N ALA A 106 -4.48 -13.70 -10.74
CA ALA A 106 -3.38 -13.37 -11.65
C ALA A 106 -2.22 -14.40 -11.64
N GLY A 107 -2.36 -15.52 -10.93
CA GLY A 107 -1.33 -16.54 -10.79
C GLY A 107 -0.15 -16.11 -9.93
N ILE A 108 -0.34 -15.13 -9.05
CA ILE A 108 0.65 -14.67 -8.08
C ILE A 108 0.35 -15.34 -6.75
N ARG A 109 1.32 -16.11 -6.24
CA ARG A 109 1.17 -16.85 -4.98
C ARG A 109 1.09 -15.91 -3.80
N THR A 110 0.11 -16.15 -2.92
CA THR A 110 -0.03 -15.50 -1.62
C THR A 110 0.14 -16.50 -0.49
N PRO A 111 0.45 -16.08 0.74
CA PRO A 111 0.41 -16.97 1.90
C PRO A 111 -1.02 -17.51 2.10
N ASN A 112 -1.15 -18.78 2.51
CA ASN A 112 -2.46 -19.38 2.79
C ASN A 112 -3.20 -18.57 3.87
N THR A 113 -4.39 -18.06 3.54
CA THR A 113 -5.09 -17.05 4.34
C THR A 113 -6.56 -17.39 4.52
N PHE A 114 -7.04 -17.26 5.75
CA PHE A 114 -8.44 -17.45 6.13
C PHE A 114 -9.04 -16.13 6.60
N LEU A 115 -10.17 -15.75 6.02
CA LEU A 115 -10.94 -14.58 6.42
C LEU A 115 -11.88 -14.97 7.57
N VAL A 116 -11.82 -14.24 8.67
CA VAL A 116 -12.66 -14.49 9.85
C VAL A 116 -13.44 -13.23 10.22
N ALA A 117 -14.76 -13.36 10.27
CA ALA A 117 -15.68 -12.35 10.79
C ALA A 117 -16.24 -12.85 12.13
N GLY A 118 -15.91 -12.16 13.20
CA GLY A 118 -16.29 -12.57 14.57
C GLY A 118 -15.07 -13.03 15.38
N LYS A 119 -14.86 -12.33 16.48
CA LYS A 119 -13.78 -12.60 17.45
C LYS A 119 -13.82 -14.04 17.99
N GLU A 120 -15.02 -14.51 18.29
CA GLU A 120 -15.31 -15.82 18.87
C GLU A 120 -14.95 -17.00 17.96
N LEU A 121 -14.78 -16.76 16.66
CA LEU A 121 -14.41 -17.79 15.68
C LEU A 121 -12.90 -17.93 15.49
N LEU A 122 -12.10 -16.96 15.95
CA LEU A 122 -10.66 -16.90 15.69
C LEU A 122 -9.92 -18.13 16.19
N LEU A 123 -10.15 -18.52 17.46
CA LEU A 123 -9.45 -19.66 18.06
C LEU A 123 -9.83 -20.99 17.39
N ALA A 124 -11.11 -21.17 17.05
CA ALA A 124 -11.56 -22.37 16.36
C ALA A 124 -10.97 -22.46 14.95
N ALA A 125 -10.96 -21.36 14.20
CA ALA A 125 -10.34 -21.28 12.88
C ALA A 125 -8.83 -21.55 12.93
N ALA A 126 -8.12 -20.91 13.88
CA ALA A 126 -6.69 -21.14 14.06
C ALA A 126 -6.39 -22.61 14.41
N ARG A 127 -7.18 -23.23 15.29
CA ARG A 127 -7.03 -24.65 15.64
C ARG A 127 -7.26 -25.56 14.45
N GLN A 128 -8.20 -25.25 13.60
CA GLN A 128 -8.51 -26.06 12.41
C GLN A 128 -7.40 -25.98 11.36
N HIS A 129 -6.79 -24.84 11.16
CA HIS A 129 -5.93 -24.58 10.00
C HIS A 129 -4.44 -24.42 10.34
N PHE A 130 -4.08 -24.08 11.59
CA PHE A 130 -2.71 -23.75 12.00
C PHE A 130 -2.25 -24.47 13.29
N ALA A 131 -2.86 -25.60 13.64
CA ALA A 131 -2.54 -26.31 14.88
C ALA A 131 -1.06 -26.73 15.01
N ALA A 132 -0.36 -26.89 13.90
CA ALA A 132 1.00 -27.43 13.87
C ALA A 132 2.09 -26.38 13.56
N GLY A 133 1.75 -25.09 13.44
CA GLY A 133 2.75 -24.11 13.01
C GLY A 133 2.46 -22.69 13.47
N ALA A 134 3.45 -21.82 13.26
CA ALA A 134 3.29 -20.39 13.49
C ALA A 134 2.35 -19.77 12.44
N PHE A 135 1.57 -18.79 12.85
CA PHE A 135 0.64 -18.08 11.99
C PHE A 135 0.54 -16.60 12.37
N VAL A 136 0.09 -15.80 11.43
CA VAL A 136 -0.10 -14.36 11.59
C VAL A 136 -1.60 -14.04 11.71
N LEU A 137 -1.96 -13.25 12.71
CA LEU A 137 -3.24 -12.57 12.79
C LEU A 137 -3.05 -11.12 12.36
N LYS A 138 -3.88 -10.65 11.44
CA LYS A 138 -3.86 -9.25 11.00
C LYS A 138 -5.25 -8.72 10.64
N PRO A 139 -5.50 -7.40 10.76
CA PRO A 139 -6.73 -6.81 10.29
C PRO A 139 -6.79 -6.89 8.75
N ASN A 140 -7.98 -7.07 8.19
CA ASN A 140 -8.19 -7.01 6.74
C ASN A 140 -7.90 -5.59 6.20
N ARG A 141 -8.30 -4.55 6.94
CA ARG A 141 -8.03 -3.14 6.63
C ARG A 141 -7.03 -2.56 7.61
N GLY A 142 -5.84 -2.23 7.16
CA GLY A 142 -4.78 -1.63 7.96
C GLY A 142 -3.53 -1.40 7.15
N GLY A 143 -2.60 -0.66 7.72
CA GLY A 143 -1.29 -0.35 7.15
C GLY A 143 -0.24 -0.20 8.25
N LYS A 144 1.03 -0.03 7.88
CA LYS A 144 2.16 0.16 8.80
C LYS A 144 2.38 -0.99 9.78
N GLY A 145 1.95 -2.20 9.46
CA GLY A 145 2.05 -3.34 10.38
C GLY A 145 1.14 -3.25 11.62
N LEU A 146 0.30 -2.22 11.74
CA LEU A 146 -0.58 -2.06 12.89
C LEU A 146 -1.57 -3.21 12.99
N GLY A 147 -1.66 -3.80 14.18
CA GLY A 147 -2.53 -4.95 14.47
C GLY A 147 -2.05 -6.28 13.89
N VAL A 148 -0.86 -6.33 13.26
CA VAL A 148 -0.27 -7.60 12.79
C VAL A 148 0.48 -8.26 13.92
N ARG A 149 0.14 -9.53 14.21
CA ARG A 149 0.73 -10.31 15.30
C ARG A 149 1.11 -11.70 14.83
N LEU A 150 2.30 -12.15 15.20
CA LEU A 150 2.78 -13.50 14.99
C LEU A 150 2.51 -14.35 16.22
N PHE A 151 1.86 -15.49 16.02
CA PHE A 151 1.58 -16.47 17.07
C PHE A 151 2.29 -17.78 16.79
N TYR A 152 2.87 -18.37 17.82
CA TYR A 152 3.52 -19.68 17.78
C TYR A 152 2.66 -20.77 18.40
N THR A 153 1.64 -20.40 19.19
CA THR A 153 0.73 -21.33 19.89
C THR A 153 -0.70 -20.82 19.87
N LEU A 154 -1.65 -21.75 19.97
CA LEU A 154 -3.07 -21.42 20.09
C LEU A 154 -3.40 -20.75 21.43
N ASP A 155 -2.68 -21.14 22.50
CA ASP A 155 -2.88 -20.55 23.83
C ASP A 155 -2.52 -19.06 23.83
N ALA A 156 -1.40 -18.68 23.19
CA ALA A 156 -1.03 -17.28 23.03
C ALA A 156 -2.08 -16.46 22.23
N LEU A 157 -2.71 -17.07 21.22
CA LEU A 157 -3.84 -16.45 20.54
C LEU A 157 -5.05 -16.28 21.46
N GLY A 158 -5.38 -17.32 22.27
CA GLY A 158 -6.45 -17.27 23.25
C GLY A 158 -6.24 -16.13 24.26
N ASP A 159 -5.06 -16.07 24.87
CA ASP A 159 -4.68 -15.02 25.82
C ASP A 159 -4.80 -13.62 25.20
N TYR A 160 -4.38 -13.44 23.94
CA TYR A 160 -4.54 -12.18 23.23
C TYR A 160 -6.01 -11.83 22.99
N ILE A 161 -6.81 -12.79 22.50
CA ILE A 161 -8.24 -12.58 22.22
C ILE A 161 -8.99 -12.17 23.49
N ASP A 162 -8.68 -12.79 24.62
CA ASP A 162 -9.36 -12.54 25.91
C ASP A 162 -8.72 -11.38 26.68
N GLY A 163 -7.55 -10.93 26.26
CA GLY A 163 -6.79 -9.85 26.88
C GLY A 163 -7.31 -8.45 26.57
N LEU A 164 -6.77 -7.48 27.32
CA LEU A 164 -7.08 -6.06 27.17
C LEU A 164 -6.44 -5.43 25.91
N ASP A 165 -5.42 -6.09 25.34
CA ASP A 165 -4.70 -5.63 24.16
C ASP A 165 -5.41 -5.99 22.84
N TYR A 166 -6.54 -6.69 22.92
CA TYR A 166 -7.31 -7.02 21.73
C TYR A 166 -7.97 -5.78 21.13
N GLU A 167 -7.59 -5.47 19.91
CA GLU A 167 -8.18 -4.39 19.12
C GLU A 167 -9.04 -4.99 17.99
N PRO A 168 -10.35 -4.68 17.93
CA PRO A 168 -11.18 -5.14 16.83
C PRO A 168 -10.78 -4.40 15.53
N PRO A 169 -10.72 -5.10 14.38
CA PRO A 169 -10.44 -4.45 13.12
C PRO A 169 -11.56 -3.48 12.74
N VAL A 170 -11.17 -2.41 12.08
CA VAL A 170 -12.05 -1.29 11.74
C VAL A 170 -13.24 -1.67 10.84
N ASP A 171 -13.11 -2.74 10.07
CA ASP A 171 -14.12 -3.31 9.17
C ASP A 171 -14.72 -4.63 9.72
N GLY A 172 -14.35 -5.05 10.94
CA GLY A 172 -14.83 -6.26 11.57
C GLY A 172 -14.23 -7.56 11.03
N LEU A 173 -13.22 -7.48 10.16
CA LEU A 173 -12.65 -8.62 9.48
C LEU A 173 -11.19 -8.88 9.87
N HIS A 174 -10.88 -10.11 10.26
CA HIS A 174 -9.52 -10.58 10.52
C HIS A 174 -9.04 -11.52 9.41
N LEU A 175 -7.74 -11.55 9.22
CA LEU A 175 -7.05 -12.56 8.43
C LEU A 175 -6.18 -13.41 9.35
N LEU A 176 -6.42 -14.72 9.34
CA LEU A 176 -5.48 -15.73 9.86
C LEU A 176 -4.65 -16.21 8.67
N GLN A 177 -3.35 -16.08 8.74
CA GLN A 177 -2.46 -16.34 7.61
C GLN A 177 -1.28 -17.20 8.04
N GLU A 178 -0.85 -18.14 7.19
CA GLU A 178 0.37 -18.88 7.43
C GLU A 178 1.57 -17.95 7.59
N TYR A 179 2.48 -18.29 8.49
CA TYR A 179 3.74 -17.60 8.61
C TYR A 179 4.75 -18.19 7.63
N VAL A 180 5.04 -17.46 6.56
CA VAL A 180 6.09 -17.83 5.60
C VAL A 180 7.43 -17.43 6.16
N ARG A 181 8.23 -18.44 6.55
CA ARG A 181 9.57 -18.19 7.05
C ARG A 181 10.52 -17.86 5.90
N ALA A 182 11.06 -16.65 5.93
CA ALA A 182 12.02 -16.20 4.94
C ALA A 182 13.31 -17.04 4.99
N ARG A 183 13.84 -17.39 3.81
CA ARG A 183 15.13 -18.08 3.66
C ARG A 183 16.29 -17.23 4.19
N VAL A 184 16.23 -15.95 3.92
CA VAL A 184 17.13 -14.91 4.44
C VAL A 184 16.22 -13.92 5.13
N PRO A 185 16.58 -13.31 6.27
CA PRO A 185 15.73 -12.36 6.96
C PRO A 185 15.60 -11.05 6.16
N LEU A 186 14.98 -11.14 5.00
CA LEU A 186 14.74 -10.05 4.06
C LEU A 186 13.30 -10.05 3.60
N ILE A 187 12.72 -8.85 3.55
CA ILE A 187 11.49 -8.54 2.84
C ILE A 187 11.87 -7.71 1.63
N THR A 188 11.26 -7.96 0.49
CA THR A 188 11.47 -7.15 -0.71
C THR A 188 10.19 -6.42 -1.06
N ARG A 189 10.30 -5.12 -1.31
CA ARG A 189 9.23 -4.27 -1.82
C ARG A 189 9.60 -3.73 -3.19
N ALA A 190 8.86 -4.16 -4.22
CA ALA A 190 9.02 -3.70 -5.59
C ALA A 190 8.15 -2.47 -5.83
N GLU A 191 8.74 -1.38 -6.31
CA GLU A 191 8.08 -0.09 -6.55
C GLU A 191 7.74 0.08 -8.03
N PHE A 192 6.52 0.56 -8.29
CA PHE A 192 5.98 0.75 -9.64
C PHE A 192 5.38 2.14 -9.79
N ILE A 193 5.68 2.80 -10.92
CA ILE A 193 5.11 4.09 -11.34
C ILE A 193 4.65 3.97 -12.79
N GLY A 194 3.42 4.38 -13.09
CA GLY A 194 2.82 4.19 -14.40
C GLY A 194 2.63 2.72 -14.78
N GLY A 195 2.44 1.84 -13.78
CA GLY A 195 2.34 0.40 -13.94
C GLY A 195 3.64 -0.28 -14.39
N ARG A 196 4.79 0.41 -14.28
CA ARG A 196 6.11 -0.09 -14.66
C ARG A 196 7.02 -0.17 -13.46
N PHE A 197 7.80 -1.24 -13.39
CA PHE A 197 8.81 -1.43 -12.36
C PHE A 197 9.85 -0.31 -12.40
N MET A 198 10.23 0.18 -11.23
CA MET A 198 11.20 1.25 -11.07
C MET A 198 12.47 0.75 -10.35
N TYR A 199 12.33 0.20 -9.19
CA TYR A 199 13.36 -0.48 -8.38
C TYR A 199 12.67 -1.33 -7.30
N ALA A 200 13.45 -2.11 -6.56
CA ALA A 200 12.96 -2.71 -5.32
C ALA A 200 13.79 -2.25 -4.11
N VAL A 201 13.18 -2.34 -2.93
CA VAL A 201 13.84 -2.10 -1.65
C VAL A 201 13.90 -3.43 -0.89
N GLU A 202 15.08 -3.90 -0.58
CA GLU A 202 15.30 -4.98 0.37
C GLU A 202 15.40 -4.40 1.78
N VAL A 203 14.66 -4.99 2.71
CA VAL A 203 14.62 -4.61 4.12
C VAL A 203 15.15 -5.77 4.95
N ASP A 204 16.21 -5.51 5.72
CA ASP A 204 16.74 -6.48 6.67
C ASP A 204 15.80 -6.61 7.88
N THR A 205 15.30 -7.81 8.13
CA THR A 205 14.40 -8.16 9.22
C THR A 205 15.06 -9.03 10.29
N SER A 206 16.40 -9.08 10.34
CA SER A 206 17.16 -9.89 11.29
C SER A 206 16.92 -9.48 12.76
N ASP A 207 16.58 -8.23 13.01
CA ASP A 207 16.30 -7.69 14.35
C ASP A 207 14.87 -7.99 14.85
N GLY A 208 14.03 -8.63 14.03
CA GLY A 208 12.66 -8.99 14.37
C GLY A 208 11.66 -8.86 13.24
N PHE A 209 10.40 -9.14 13.58
CA PHE A 209 9.27 -9.07 12.66
C PHE A 209 8.82 -7.61 12.50
N GLU A 210 9.55 -6.81 11.72
CA GLU A 210 9.15 -5.46 11.34
C GLU A 210 8.48 -5.44 9.96
N LEU A 211 7.38 -4.74 9.87
CA LEU A 211 6.42 -4.88 8.78
C LEU A 211 6.25 -3.66 7.90
N CYS A 212 7.05 -2.61 8.07
CA CYS A 212 6.90 -1.42 7.25
C CYS A 212 8.20 -0.97 6.57
N PRO A 213 8.41 -1.36 5.30
CA PRO A 213 9.60 -0.93 4.55
C PRO A 213 9.68 0.57 4.26
N ALA A 214 8.54 1.27 4.29
CA ALA A 214 8.47 2.67 3.87
C ALA A 214 8.60 3.70 5.00
N ASP A 215 8.23 3.33 6.25
CA ASP A 215 7.94 4.32 7.29
C ASP A 215 8.95 4.39 8.44
N ALA A 216 9.91 3.49 8.51
CA ALA A 216 10.80 3.38 9.68
C ALA A 216 11.68 4.61 9.94
N CYS A 217 11.76 5.57 9.01
CA CYS A 217 12.60 6.75 9.15
C CYS A 217 11.97 8.07 8.71
N ALA A 218 10.69 8.12 8.35
CA ALA A 218 10.10 9.32 7.73
C ALA A 218 9.39 10.28 8.70
N VAL A 219 9.18 9.91 9.97
CA VAL A 219 8.58 10.81 10.96
C VAL A 219 9.47 10.81 12.19
N GLY A 220 9.99 11.97 12.53
CA GLY A 220 10.97 12.23 13.58
C GLY A 220 10.58 11.75 14.99
N ASP A 221 10.55 10.44 15.17
CA ASP A 221 10.63 9.84 16.49
C ASP A 221 12.13 9.69 16.84
N ALA A 222 12.55 10.47 17.82
CA ALA A 222 13.91 10.50 18.36
C ALA A 222 14.33 9.19 19.07
N ALA A 223 13.75 8.06 18.70
CA ALA A 223 13.95 6.76 19.31
C ALA A 223 14.27 5.63 18.28
N CYS A 224 14.84 5.98 17.11
CA CYS A 224 15.50 4.95 16.32
C CYS A 224 16.99 4.97 16.74
N PRO A 225 17.49 4.05 17.58
CA PRO A 225 18.91 3.97 17.84
C PRO A 225 19.58 3.63 16.52
N ALA A 226 20.51 4.47 16.09
CA ALA A 226 21.46 4.14 15.04
C ALA A 226 22.25 2.92 15.52
N THR A 227 21.80 1.73 15.23
CA THR A 227 22.61 0.52 15.39
C THR A 227 23.63 0.53 14.27
N GLU A 228 24.86 0.85 14.61
CA GLU A 228 26.02 0.59 13.78
C GLU A 228 26.13 -0.92 13.54
N GLY A 229 25.53 -1.40 12.45
CA GLY A 229 25.63 -2.77 11.97
C GLY A 229 26.17 -2.79 10.53
N PRO A 230 26.83 -3.86 10.08
CA PRO A 230 27.53 -3.92 8.80
C PRO A 230 26.62 -3.94 7.56
N ARG A 231 25.32 -3.88 7.71
CA ARG A 231 24.33 -3.83 6.61
C ARG A 231 23.37 -2.66 6.80
N ALA A 232 23.17 -1.86 5.75
CA ALA A 232 22.11 -0.86 5.75
C ALA A 232 20.74 -1.57 5.89
N LYS A 233 19.88 -1.11 6.81
CA LYS A 233 18.55 -1.70 7.02
C LYS A 233 17.70 -1.71 5.74
N PHE A 234 17.91 -0.74 4.87
CA PHE A 234 17.21 -0.59 3.58
C PHE A 234 18.23 -0.51 2.45
N THR A 235 18.10 -1.37 1.45
CA THR A 235 18.98 -1.40 0.28
C THR A 235 18.14 -1.36 -0.98
N ILE A 236 18.42 -0.41 -1.90
CA ILE A 236 17.78 -0.40 -3.22
C ILE A 236 18.49 -1.40 -4.11
N VAL A 237 17.70 -2.22 -4.80
CA VAL A 237 18.12 -3.13 -5.86
C VAL A 237 17.46 -2.76 -7.17
N ASP A 238 18.24 -2.79 -8.25
CA ASP A 238 17.85 -2.27 -9.55
C ASP A 238 16.88 -3.17 -10.31
N ASP A 239 16.79 -4.43 -9.94
CA ASP A 239 15.94 -5.40 -10.63
C ASP A 239 15.48 -6.53 -9.70
N ILE A 240 14.41 -7.22 -10.10
CA ILE A 240 13.87 -8.44 -9.49
C ILE A 240 13.74 -9.51 -10.59
N ASP A 241 13.40 -10.76 -10.22
CA ASP A 241 13.15 -11.80 -11.22
C ASP A 241 12.26 -11.29 -12.36
N ALA A 242 12.72 -11.47 -13.59
CA ALA A 242 12.04 -10.94 -14.77
C ALA A 242 10.65 -11.56 -15.00
N GLY A 243 10.43 -12.80 -14.56
CA GLY A 243 9.12 -13.45 -14.60
C GLY A 243 8.15 -12.85 -13.58
N LEU A 244 8.64 -12.61 -12.36
CA LEU A 244 7.89 -11.96 -11.31
C LEU A 244 7.51 -10.52 -11.69
N LYS A 245 8.48 -9.76 -12.19
CA LYS A 245 8.26 -8.38 -12.68
C LYS A 245 7.15 -8.31 -13.72
N ARG A 246 7.17 -9.17 -14.74
CA ARG A 246 6.13 -9.22 -15.76
C ARG A 246 4.76 -9.58 -15.17
N ARG A 247 4.67 -10.52 -14.22
CA ARG A 247 3.41 -10.85 -13.54
C ARG A 247 2.87 -9.68 -12.74
N TYR A 248 3.72 -8.95 -12.03
CA TYR A 248 3.31 -7.76 -11.30
C TYR A 248 2.81 -6.65 -12.23
N GLU A 249 3.54 -6.34 -13.31
CA GLU A 249 3.10 -5.35 -14.29
C GLU A 249 1.76 -5.74 -14.95
N ALA A 250 1.55 -7.02 -15.25
CA ALA A 250 0.30 -7.53 -15.78
C ALA A 250 -0.85 -7.41 -14.76
N PHE A 251 -0.59 -7.75 -13.49
CA PHE A 251 -1.54 -7.60 -12.38
C PHE A 251 -1.96 -6.14 -12.19
N LEU A 252 -0.99 -5.22 -12.16
CA LEU A 252 -1.24 -3.79 -12.03
C LEU A 252 -2.08 -3.26 -13.19
N SER A 253 -1.74 -3.65 -14.42
CA SER A 253 -2.50 -3.27 -15.61
C SER A 253 -3.93 -3.78 -15.57
N ALA A 254 -4.15 -5.06 -15.23
CA ALA A 254 -5.49 -5.67 -15.14
C ALA A 254 -6.37 -5.00 -14.08
N ASN A 255 -5.77 -4.51 -12.98
CA ASN A 255 -6.46 -3.83 -11.91
C ASN A 255 -6.44 -2.30 -12.01
N ARG A 256 -5.90 -1.73 -13.11
CA ARG A 256 -5.80 -0.27 -13.35
C ARG A 256 -5.07 0.45 -12.21
N ILE A 257 -4.01 -0.15 -11.70
CA ILE A 257 -3.14 0.42 -10.68
C ILE A 257 -1.93 1.01 -11.40
N ASP A 258 -1.76 2.32 -11.27
CA ASP A 258 -0.66 3.04 -11.89
C ASP A 258 0.57 3.15 -10.97
N VAL A 259 0.33 3.25 -9.66
CA VAL A 259 1.39 3.46 -8.65
C VAL A 259 1.19 2.46 -7.53
N ALA A 260 2.20 1.67 -7.23
CA ALA A 260 2.14 0.70 -6.13
C ALA A 260 3.53 0.30 -5.63
N GLY A 261 3.59 -0.09 -4.35
CA GLY A 261 4.65 -0.90 -3.77
C GLY A 261 4.13 -2.30 -3.50
N ILE A 262 4.75 -3.33 -4.06
CA ILE A 262 4.36 -4.74 -3.89
C ILE A 262 5.37 -5.45 -3.02
N GLU A 263 4.90 -6.03 -1.90
CA GLU A 263 5.75 -6.68 -0.91
C GLU A 263 5.70 -8.19 -1.03
N PHE A 264 6.87 -8.82 -1.01
CA PHE A 264 7.01 -10.25 -1.10
C PHE A 264 8.18 -10.79 -0.27
N VAL A 265 8.12 -12.09 0.01
CA VAL A 265 9.15 -12.86 0.71
C VAL A 265 9.43 -14.15 -0.07
N ALA A 266 10.68 -14.60 -0.06
CA ALA A 266 11.07 -15.92 -0.57
C ALA A 266 11.25 -16.88 0.61
N ASP A 267 10.62 -18.06 0.55
CA ASP A 267 10.76 -19.12 1.55
C ASP A 267 12.10 -19.88 1.39
N ASN A 268 12.32 -20.90 2.22
CA ASN A 268 13.52 -21.73 2.19
C ASN A 268 13.75 -22.47 0.87
N ASP A 269 12.69 -22.76 0.13
CA ASP A 269 12.73 -23.44 -1.17
C ASP A 269 12.85 -22.46 -2.34
N GLY A 270 12.86 -21.15 -2.04
CA GLY A 270 12.93 -20.07 -3.02
C GLY A 270 11.57 -19.75 -3.65
N ALA A 271 10.47 -20.29 -3.12
CA ALA A 271 9.14 -19.91 -3.56
C ALA A 271 8.78 -18.52 -3.05
N ILE A 272 8.27 -17.70 -3.97
CA ILE A 272 7.92 -16.29 -3.66
C ILE A 272 6.46 -16.19 -3.26
N TYR A 273 6.23 -15.52 -2.14
CA TYR A 273 4.89 -15.21 -1.62
C TYR A 273 4.70 -13.69 -1.55
N THR A 274 3.69 -13.20 -2.24
CA THR A 274 3.28 -11.79 -2.22
C THR A 274 2.23 -11.59 -1.15
N TYR A 275 2.46 -10.67 -0.21
CA TYR A 275 1.58 -10.52 0.95
C TYR A 275 1.01 -9.11 1.16
N ASP A 276 1.46 -8.12 0.38
CA ASP A 276 0.87 -6.77 0.40
C ASP A 276 1.05 -6.03 -0.94
N VAL A 277 0.06 -5.25 -1.32
CA VAL A 277 0.08 -4.32 -2.45
C VAL A 277 -0.40 -2.96 -1.95
N ASN A 278 0.51 -2.04 -1.79
CA ASN A 278 0.25 -0.70 -1.28
C ASN A 278 0.05 0.26 -2.46
N THR A 279 -1.15 0.78 -2.65
CA THR A 279 -1.45 1.76 -3.70
C THR A 279 -1.25 3.21 -3.23
N ASN A 280 -1.09 3.40 -1.92
CA ASN A 280 -0.58 4.63 -1.33
C ASN A 280 0.84 4.38 -0.80
N THR A 281 1.82 4.47 -1.68
CA THR A 281 3.21 4.20 -1.34
C THR A 281 3.97 5.47 -0.95
N ASN A 282 4.81 5.34 0.09
CA ASN A 282 5.85 6.29 0.43
C ASN A 282 7.20 5.62 0.19
N TYR A 283 8.17 6.41 -0.22
CA TYR A 283 9.51 5.93 -0.58
C TYR A 283 10.50 6.26 0.53
N ASN A 284 11.55 5.44 0.69
CA ASN A 284 12.58 5.68 1.70
C ASN A 284 13.59 6.71 1.17
N PRO A 285 13.59 7.96 1.67
CA PRO A 285 14.43 9.03 1.11
C PRO A 285 15.94 8.78 1.34
N ASN A 286 16.31 8.08 2.41
CA ASN A 286 17.72 7.78 2.69
C ASN A 286 18.26 6.71 1.74
N ALA A 287 17.51 5.64 1.52
CA ALA A 287 17.87 4.61 0.55
C ALA A 287 17.93 5.18 -0.87
N GLU A 288 16.96 6.02 -1.25
CA GLU A 288 16.95 6.69 -2.55
C GLU A 288 18.14 7.63 -2.75
N ALA A 289 18.50 8.42 -1.73
CA ALA A 289 19.65 9.33 -1.79
C ALA A 289 20.96 8.56 -1.99
N LEU A 290 21.16 7.44 -1.29
CA LEU A 290 22.32 6.56 -1.46
C LEU A 290 22.40 5.96 -2.88
N ALA A 291 21.25 5.64 -3.48
CA ALA A 291 21.17 5.10 -4.83
C ALA A 291 21.12 6.18 -5.94
N GLY A 292 21.12 7.48 -5.59
CA GLY A 292 21.00 8.58 -6.54
C GLY A 292 19.65 8.60 -7.27
N ARG A 293 18.57 8.19 -6.63
CA ARG A 293 17.21 8.05 -7.19
C ARG A 293 16.20 8.93 -6.45
N SER A 294 15.06 9.19 -7.09
CA SER A 294 13.93 9.89 -6.48
C SER A 294 12.61 9.43 -7.11
N ALA A 295 11.88 8.61 -6.41
CA ALA A 295 10.57 8.14 -6.86
C ALA A 295 9.54 9.28 -6.87
N MET A 296 9.58 10.19 -5.91
CA MET A 296 8.66 11.34 -5.92
C MET A 296 8.87 12.24 -7.14
N THR A 297 10.11 12.43 -7.58
CA THR A 297 10.41 13.14 -8.85
C THR A 297 9.87 12.36 -10.04
N THR A 298 10.06 11.05 -10.09
CA THR A 298 9.54 10.18 -11.16
C THR A 298 8.00 10.19 -11.19
N LEU A 299 7.38 10.18 -10.03
CA LEU A 299 5.92 10.25 -9.88
C LEU A 299 5.38 11.61 -10.36
N ALA A 300 6.01 12.72 -9.99
CA ALA A 300 5.63 14.04 -10.46
C ALA A 300 5.76 14.13 -11.99
N CYS A 301 6.84 13.62 -12.59
CA CYS A 301 6.98 13.51 -14.05
C CYS A 301 5.87 12.68 -14.69
N TYR A 302 5.48 11.56 -14.07
CA TYR A 302 4.38 10.72 -14.55
C TYR A 302 3.04 11.48 -14.54
N LEU A 303 2.71 12.15 -13.44
CA LEU A 303 1.49 12.93 -13.29
C LEU A 303 1.46 14.12 -14.27
N GLY A 304 2.60 14.77 -14.49
CA GLY A 304 2.75 15.82 -15.49
C GLY A 304 2.44 15.33 -16.91
N LYS A 305 2.96 14.17 -17.30
CA LYS A 305 2.64 13.54 -18.60
C LYS A 305 1.16 13.19 -18.75
N GLU A 306 0.51 12.73 -17.68
CA GLU A 306 -0.94 12.49 -17.71
C GLU A 306 -1.73 13.79 -17.89
N LEU A 307 -1.30 14.88 -17.25
CA LEU A 307 -1.91 16.20 -17.42
C LEU A 307 -1.75 16.73 -18.85
N GLU A 308 -0.57 16.59 -19.45
CA GLU A 308 -0.32 16.95 -20.85
C GLU A 308 -1.18 16.15 -21.82
N ARG A 309 -1.32 14.83 -21.59
CA ARG A 309 -2.19 13.95 -22.41
C ARG A 309 -3.64 14.41 -22.37
N LEU A 310 -4.11 14.83 -21.18
CA LEU A 310 -5.46 15.35 -21.02
C LEU A 310 -5.65 16.67 -21.80
N SER A 311 -4.69 17.58 -21.77
CA SER A 311 -4.74 18.86 -22.49
C SER A 311 -4.80 18.64 -24.00
N ARG A 312 -3.91 17.80 -24.55
CA ARG A 312 -3.89 17.47 -26.00
C ARG A 312 -5.21 16.85 -26.49
N ARG A 313 -5.88 16.02 -25.68
CA ARG A 313 -7.19 15.44 -26.04
C ARG A 313 -8.30 16.47 -26.09
N ARG A 314 -8.24 17.50 -25.27
CA ARG A 314 -9.22 18.60 -25.28
C ARG A 314 -9.02 19.48 -26.52
N ASP A 315 -7.78 19.86 -26.82
CA ASP A 315 -7.44 20.68 -28.00
C ASP A 315 -7.76 19.97 -29.32
N ALA A 316 -7.84 18.65 -29.32
CA ALA A 316 -8.24 17.84 -30.48
C ALA A 316 -9.77 17.63 -30.60
N ALA A 317 -10.54 17.97 -29.57
CA ALA A 317 -12.00 17.82 -29.52
C ALA A 317 -12.76 19.16 -29.70
N ASP A 318 -12.04 20.28 -29.55
CA ASP A 318 -12.50 21.66 -29.85
C ASP A 318 -12.15 22.01 -31.30
#